data_f989c91d82670251144cf6dc007a84c5
#
_entry.id   f989c91d82670251144cf6dc007a84c5
#
_cell.length_a   1.000
_cell.length_b   1.000
_cell.length_c   1.000
_cell.angle_alpha   90.00
_cell.angle_beta   90.00
_cell.angle_gamma   90.00
#
_symmetry.space_group_name_H-M   'P 1'
#
loop_
_entity.id
_entity.type
_entity.pdbx_description
1 polymer ?
#
loop_
_entity_poly.entity_id
_entity_poly.type
_entity_poly.pdbx_seq_one_letter_code
_entity_poly.pdbx_strand_id
1 'polypeptide(L)'
;PGPFPCCEGDDKVCKDVANWREYVKAPNLVLPPEAWKDCIEQVSHIDRKEKFVTAKVFCGIFEKLHYLMGMEDAMINFYDEPEAMHELIDYLTDWEITLAEETIKYVHPDALFHHDDWGSQRSLFISREMFDEFLLPAYKKIYGYWKAHGVEVIIHHSDSYAADLVPEMIEMGIDVFQGAVGTNNI
;
A
#
# COMPACT_ATOMS: atom_id res chain seq x y z
N PRO A 1 11.94 -16.09 -13.04
CA PRO A 1 10.98 -15.09 -12.62
C PRO A 1 11.49 -14.47 -11.32
N GLY A 2 11.53 -13.14 -11.28
CA GLY A 2 11.86 -12.41 -10.05
C GLY A 2 10.80 -12.65 -8.97
N PRO A 3 11.09 -12.27 -7.71
CA PRO A 3 10.15 -12.43 -6.60
C PRO A 3 8.90 -11.53 -6.73
N PHE A 4 8.89 -10.58 -7.64
CA PHE A 4 7.79 -9.65 -7.86
C PHE A 4 7.13 -9.88 -9.21
N PRO A 5 5.80 -9.86 -9.30
CA PRO A 5 5.10 -9.91 -10.57
C PRO A 5 5.49 -8.66 -11.38
N CYS A 6 5.93 -8.88 -12.61
CA CYS A 6 6.21 -7.80 -13.55
C CYS A 6 5.30 -8.02 -14.75
N CYS A 7 4.33 -7.13 -14.94
CA CYS A 7 3.44 -7.18 -16.09
C CYS A 7 4.04 -6.37 -17.23
N GLU A 8 4.40 -7.04 -18.31
CA GLU A 8 4.91 -6.40 -19.53
C GLU A 8 4.11 -6.88 -20.76
N GLY A 9 3.96 -6.02 -21.74
CA GLY A 9 3.30 -6.36 -22.99
C GLY A 9 1.86 -6.85 -22.81
N ASP A 10 1.56 -8.03 -23.32
CA ASP A 10 0.20 -8.61 -23.31
C ASP A 10 -0.26 -9.16 -21.96
N ASP A 11 0.67 -9.30 -20.99
CA ASP A 11 0.37 -9.85 -19.65
C ASP A 11 -0.22 -8.82 -18.69
N LYS A 12 -0.38 -7.56 -19.12
CA LYS A 12 -1.01 -6.51 -18.31
C LYS A 12 -2.47 -6.86 -18.00
N VAL A 13 -2.84 -6.76 -16.73
CA VAL A 13 -4.23 -6.94 -16.28
C VAL A 13 -5.08 -5.77 -16.76
N CYS A 14 -4.67 -4.55 -16.43
CA CYS A 14 -5.33 -3.32 -16.87
C CYS A 14 -4.67 -2.85 -18.17
N LYS A 15 -5.33 -3.08 -19.31
CA LYS A 15 -4.82 -2.72 -20.63
C LYS A 15 -5.24 -1.32 -21.08
N ASP A 16 -6.24 -0.77 -20.42
CA ASP A 16 -6.81 0.54 -20.70
C ASP A 16 -7.38 1.10 -19.39
N VAL A 17 -6.69 2.09 -18.84
CA VAL A 17 -7.08 2.65 -17.55
C VAL A 17 -8.37 3.48 -17.62
N ALA A 18 -8.68 4.08 -18.77
CA ALA A 18 -9.95 4.80 -18.95
C ALA A 18 -11.16 3.86 -18.77
N ASN A 19 -10.97 2.57 -19.05
CA ASN A 19 -11.96 1.51 -18.87
C ASN A 19 -11.55 0.48 -17.82
N TRP A 20 -10.77 0.88 -16.79
CA TRP A 20 -10.18 -0.01 -15.79
C TRP A 20 -11.18 -0.97 -15.12
N ARG A 21 -12.43 -0.56 -14.97
CA ARG A 21 -13.49 -1.39 -14.36
C ARG A 21 -13.82 -2.67 -15.14
N GLU A 22 -13.46 -2.75 -16.41
CA GLU A 22 -13.61 -3.96 -17.20
C GLU A 22 -12.54 -5.01 -16.85
N TYR A 23 -11.35 -4.54 -16.44
CA TYR A 23 -10.16 -5.37 -16.23
C TYR A 23 -9.90 -5.67 -14.76
N VAL A 24 -10.02 -4.66 -13.90
CA VAL A 24 -9.61 -4.77 -12.50
C VAL A 24 -10.78 -5.22 -11.63
N LYS A 25 -10.61 -6.37 -10.99
CA LYS A 25 -11.57 -6.93 -10.03
C LYS A 25 -10.82 -7.35 -8.77
N ALA A 26 -10.95 -6.57 -7.73
CA ALA A 26 -10.35 -6.89 -6.45
C ALA A 26 -11.02 -8.13 -5.82
N PRO A 27 -10.25 -9.04 -5.21
CA PRO A 27 -10.80 -10.19 -4.53
C PRO A 27 -11.64 -9.77 -3.31
N ASN A 28 -12.64 -10.58 -2.98
CA ASN A 28 -13.42 -10.39 -1.76
C ASN A 28 -12.56 -10.71 -0.53
N LEU A 29 -12.47 -9.76 0.40
CA LEU A 29 -11.72 -9.88 1.65
C LEU A 29 -12.59 -10.25 2.85
N VAL A 30 -13.90 -10.15 2.73
CA VAL A 30 -14.83 -10.53 3.79
C VAL A 30 -14.93 -12.06 3.80
N LEU A 31 -14.11 -12.67 4.64
CA LEU A 31 -14.04 -14.13 4.78
C LEU A 31 -14.86 -14.63 5.97
N PRO A 32 -15.33 -15.87 5.94
CA PRO A 32 -16.00 -16.44 7.09
C PRO A 32 -15.05 -16.55 8.29
N PRO A 33 -15.57 -16.45 9.55
CA PRO A 33 -14.74 -16.47 10.76
C PRO A 33 -13.78 -17.67 10.85
N GLU A 34 -14.17 -18.80 10.27
CA GLU A 34 -13.35 -20.02 10.26
C GLU A 34 -12.02 -19.85 9.51
N ALA A 35 -11.98 -18.97 8.50
CA ALA A 35 -10.76 -18.70 7.74
C ALA A 35 -9.69 -17.99 8.59
N TRP A 36 -10.10 -17.32 9.66
CA TRP A 36 -9.21 -16.58 10.55
C TRP A 36 -8.72 -17.40 11.76
N LYS A 37 -9.22 -18.63 11.94
CA LYS A 37 -8.96 -19.45 13.11
C LYS A 37 -7.46 -19.63 13.40
N ASP A 38 -6.68 -19.98 12.41
CA ASP A 38 -5.23 -20.24 12.58
C ASP A 38 -4.48 -18.94 12.94
N CYS A 39 -4.86 -17.81 12.33
CA CYS A 39 -4.31 -16.50 12.68
C CYS A 39 -4.64 -16.12 14.13
N ILE A 40 -5.90 -16.27 14.52
CA ILE A 40 -6.36 -15.98 15.89
C ILE A 40 -5.60 -16.85 16.89
N GLU A 41 -5.45 -18.14 16.62
CA GLU A 41 -4.71 -19.06 17.48
C GLU A 41 -3.24 -18.62 17.62
N GLN A 42 -2.55 -18.32 16.51
CA GLN A 42 -1.16 -17.87 16.55
C GLN A 42 -0.98 -16.61 17.39
N VAL A 43 -1.83 -15.59 17.20
CA VAL A 43 -1.68 -14.32 17.94
C VAL A 43 -2.08 -14.47 19.42
N SER A 44 -2.94 -15.44 19.77
CA SER A 44 -3.36 -15.68 21.15
C SER A 44 -2.22 -16.12 22.07
N HIS A 45 -1.14 -16.68 21.51
CA HIS A 45 0.04 -17.13 22.24
C HIS A 45 1.10 -16.02 22.41
N ILE A 46 0.88 -14.83 21.86
CA ILE A 46 1.86 -13.74 21.94
C ILE A 46 1.63 -12.93 23.22
N ASP A 47 2.67 -12.80 24.03
CA ASP A 47 2.68 -11.85 25.15
C ASP A 47 2.81 -10.42 24.62
N ARG A 48 1.69 -9.72 24.55
CA ARG A 48 1.62 -8.34 24.03
C ARG A 48 2.27 -7.29 24.93
N LYS A 49 2.74 -7.66 26.11
CA LYS A 49 3.57 -6.78 26.94
C LYS A 49 5.02 -6.77 26.49
N GLU A 50 5.44 -7.84 25.81
CA GLU A 50 6.81 -8.03 25.37
C GLU A 50 6.97 -7.90 23.85
N LYS A 51 5.88 -8.08 23.07
CA LYS A 51 5.94 -8.15 21.60
C LYS A 51 4.72 -7.49 20.96
N PHE A 52 4.95 -6.73 19.91
CA PHE A 52 3.90 -6.28 19.01
C PHE A 52 3.41 -7.41 18.11
N VAL A 53 2.10 -7.45 17.90
CA VAL A 53 1.49 -8.18 16.78
C VAL A 53 1.42 -7.21 15.62
N THR A 54 2.12 -7.51 14.54
CA THR A 54 2.21 -6.63 13.38
C THR A 54 1.43 -7.22 12.21
N ALA A 55 0.43 -6.50 11.72
CA ALA A 55 -0.19 -6.78 10.43
C ALA A 55 0.80 -6.43 9.31
N LYS A 56 0.83 -7.22 8.24
CA LYS A 56 1.68 -6.97 7.08
C LYS A 56 0.82 -6.82 5.84
N VAL A 57 0.89 -5.64 5.22
CA VAL A 57 0.36 -5.37 3.89
C VAL A 57 1.54 -5.31 2.93
N PHE A 58 1.53 -6.17 1.92
CA PHE A 58 2.56 -6.26 0.91
C PHE A 58 1.99 -5.79 -0.42
N CYS A 59 2.66 -4.84 -1.06
CA CYS A 59 2.22 -4.00 -2.15
C CYS A 59 1.20 -2.94 -1.71
N GLY A 60 1.69 -1.71 -1.63
CA GLY A 60 0.84 -0.53 -1.46
C GLY A 60 0.17 -0.09 -2.75
N ILE A 61 -0.38 1.10 -2.75
CA ILE A 61 -1.19 1.62 -3.88
C ILE A 61 -0.34 1.80 -5.14
N PHE A 62 0.85 2.41 -5.02
CA PHE A 62 1.69 2.67 -6.18
C PHE A 62 2.16 1.37 -6.85
N GLU A 63 2.62 0.39 -6.07
CA GLU A 63 3.02 -0.90 -6.60
C GLU A 63 1.85 -1.64 -7.25
N LYS A 64 0.64 -1.58 -6.66
CA LYS A 64 -0.55 -2.17 -7.28
C LYS A 64 -0.83 -1.57 -8.67
N LEU A 65 -0.70 -0.25 -8.82
CA LEU A 65 -0.92 0.40 -10.12
C LEU A 65 0.02 -0.18 -11.18
N HIS A 66 1.33 -0.21 -10.91
CA HIS A 66 2.26 -0.71 -11.91
C HIS A 66 2.25 -2.24 -12.07
N TYR A 67 1.79 -3.01 -11.06
CA TYR A 67 1.54 -4.44 -11.24
C TYR A 67 0.30 -4.72 -12.10
N LEU A 68 -0.67 -3.83 -12.10
CA LEU A 68 -1.87 -3.97 -12.91
C LEU A 68 -1.64 -3.59 -14.37
N MET A 69 -0.87 -2.53 -14.64
CA MET A 69 -0.76 -1.96 -15.99
C MET A 69 0.67 -1.85 -16.54
N GLY A 70 1.68 -2.24 -15.75
CA GLY A 70 3.10 -2.01 -16.09
C GLY A 70 3.59 -0.65 -15.64
N MET A 71 4.90 -0.52 -15.41
CA MET A 71 5.51 0.69 -14.86
C MET A 71 5.36 1.90 -15.79
N GLU A 72 5.60 1.68 -17.09
CA GLU A 72 5.53 2.76 -18.08
C GLU A 72 4.13 3.33 -18.19
N ASP A 73 3.11 2.46 -18.38
CA ASP A 73 1.72 2.90 -18.48
C ASP A 73 1.24 3.55 -17.17
N ALA A 74 1.64 3.02 -16.02
CA ALA A 74 1.27 3.62 -14.73
C ALA A 74 1.77 5.06 -14.64
N MET A 75 3.02 5.33 -15.02
CA MET A 75 3.58 6.68 -14.99
C MET A 75 2.97 7.62 -16.03
N ILE A 76 2.69 7.12 -17.24
CA ILE A 76 2.07 7.92 -18.31
C ILE A 76 0.63 8.28 -17.97
N ASN A 77 -0.13 7.34 -17.42
CA ASN A 77 -1.55 7.53 -17.14
C ASN A 77 -1.84 8.55 -16.03
N PHE A 78 -0.89 8.86 -15.16
CA PHE A 78 -1.03 9.99 -14.24
C PHE A 78 -1.20 11.34 -14.97
N TYR A 79 -0.69 11.45 -16.21
CA TYR A 79 -0.82 12.64 -17.05
C TYR A 79 -1.94 12.52 -18.07
N ASP A 80 -2.08 11.36 -18.71
CA ASP A 80 -2.98 11.18 -19.85
C ASP A 80 -4.42 10.89 -19.41
N GLU A 81 -4.61 10.18 -18.29
CA GLU A 81 -5.91 9.73 -17.79
C GLU A 81 -6.07 9.99 -16.27
N PRO A 82 -5.87 11.25 -15.81
CA PRO A 82 -5.82 11.55 -14.37
C PRO A 82 -7.12 11.21 -13.63
N GLU A 83 -8.30 11.43 -14.24
CA GLU A 83 -9.58 11.11 -13.63
C GLU A 83 -9.74 9.61 -13.40
N ALA A 84 -9.37 8.79 -14.38
CA ALA A 84 -9.43 7.34 -14.28
C ALA A 84 -8.42 6.80 -13.25
N MET A 85 -7.23 7.42 -13.15
CA MET A 85 -6.24 7.09 -12.13
C MET A 85 -6.75 7.42 -10.72
N HIS A 86 -7.39 8.57 -10.50
CA HIS A 86 -8.04 8.90 -9.23
C HIS A 86 -9.10 7.85 -8.85
N GLU A 87 -9.98 7.49 -9.79
CA GLU A 87 -11.02 6.49 -9.55
C GLU A 87 -10.46 5.10 -9.22
N LEU A 88 -9.39 4.69 -9.91
CA LEU A 88 -8.73 3.40 -9.63
C LEU A 88 -8.03 3.42 -8.28
N ILE A 89 -7.34 4.52 -7.94
CA ILE A 89 -6.68 4.71 -6.63
C ILE A 89 -7.72 4.66 -5.51
N ASP A 90 -8.85 5.35 -5.66
CA ASP A 90 -9.93 5.30 -4.68
C ASP A 90 -10.48 3.90 -4.49
N TYR A 91 -10.69 3.15 -5.58
CA TYR A 91 -11.14 1.76 -5.53
C TYR A 91 -10.14 0.85 -4.80
N LEU A 92 -8.84 0.99 -5.07
CA LEU A 92 -7.80 0.23 -4.38
C LEU A 92 -7.68 0.63 -2.90
N THR A 93 -7.86 1.91 -2.60
CA THR A 93 -7.88 2.45 -1.23
C THR A 93 -9.02 1.86 -0.42
N ASP A 94 -10.23 1.80 -0.97
CA ASP A 94 -11.40 1.20 -0.31
C ASP A 94 -11.21 -0.30 -0.09
N TRP A 95 -10.54 -0.98 -1.02
CA TRP A 95 -10.17 -2.38 -0.86
C TRP A 95 -9.15 -2.57 0.28
N GLU A 96 -8.12 -1.72 0.40
CA GLU A 96 -7.18 -1.78 1.53
C GLU A 96 -7.84 -1.44 2.87
N ILE A 97 -8.81 -0.56 2.90
CA ILE A 97 -9.59 -0.29 4.11
C ILE A 97 -10.40 -1.51 4.52
N THR A 98 -11.01 -2.23 3.56
CA THR A 98 -11.69 -3.49 3.85
C THR A 98 -10.72 -4.53 4.41
N LEU A 99 -9.48 -4.58 3.90
CA LEU A 99 -8.42 -5.44 4.46
C LEU A 99 -8.10 -5.05 5.90
N ALA A 100 -8.02 -3.74 6.18
CA ALA A 100 -7.80 -3.24 7.52
C ALA A 100 -8.94 -3.63 8.48
N GLU A 101 -10.18 -3.43 8.06
CA GLU A 101 -11.39 -3.80 8.83
C GLU A 101 -11.36 -5.26 9.25
N GLU A 102 -11.20 -6.16 8.28
CA GLU A 102 -11.20 -7.60 8.55
C GLU A 102 -10.00 -8.03 9.41
N THR A 103 -8.82 -7.45 9.16
CA THR A 103 -7.63 -7.74 9.96
C THR A 103 -7.78 -7.25 11.40
N ILE A 104 -8.22 -6.03 11.60
CA ILE A 104 -8.43 -5.46 12.94
C ILE A 104 -9.47 -6.26 13.70
N LYS A 105 -10.59 -6.60 13.08
CA LYS A 105 -11.69 -7.36 13.68
C LYS A 105 -11.27 -8.70 14.28
N TYR A 106 -10.35 -9.42 13.63
CA TYR A 106 -9.98 -10.77 14.03
C TYR A 106 -8.60 -10.86 14.71
N VAL A 107 -7.67 -9.99 14.35
CA VAL A 107 -6.27 -10.07 14.81
C VAL A 107 -5.92 -9.01 15.86
N HIS A 108 -6.58 -7.84 15.82
CA HIS A 108 -6.30 -6.70 16.69
C HIS A 108 -4.79 -6.36 16.72
N PRO A 109 -4.16 -6.03 15.58
CA PRO A 109 -2.73 -5.78 15.53
C PRO A 109 -2.35 -4.51 16.29
N ASP A 110 -1.15 -4.51 16.89
CA ASP A 110 -0.57 -3.35 17.58
C ASP A 110 0.15 -2.43 16.59
N ALA A 111 0.64 -3.00 15.47
CA ALA A 111 1.36 -2.27 14.43
C ALA A 111 0.94 -2.72 13.03
N LEU A 112 1.11 -1.82 12.06
CA LEU A 112 1.04 -2.10 10.64
C LEU A 112 2.44 -2.03 10.03
N PHE A 113 2.85 -3.03 9.27
CA PHE A 113 3.98 -2.99 8.34
C PHE A 113 3.43 -2.92 6.93
N HIS A 114 3.60 -1.79 6.29
CA HIS A 114 3.08 -1.52 4.95
C HIS A 114 4.22 -1.30 3.97
N HIS A 115 4.25 -2.05 2.87
CA HIS A 115 5.29 -1.98 1.86
C HIS A 115 4.78 -1.28 0.61
N ASP A 116 5.52 -0.26 0.15
CA ASP A 116 5.35 0.34 -1.16
C ASP A 116 6.61 1.10 -1.58
N ASP A 117 7.17 0.78 -2.73
CA ASP A 117 8.37 1.44 -3.26
C ASP A 117 7.98 2.60 -4.17
N TRP A 118 8.30 3.83 -3.75
CA TRP A 118 7.93 5.06 -4.47
C TRP A 118 9.03 5.62 -5.37
N GLY A 119 10.16 4.94 -5.42
CA GLY A 119 11.32 5.40 -6.17
C GLY A 119 12.25 4.29 -6.62
N SER A 120 13.20 4.69 -7.43
CA SER A 120 14.38 3.91 -7.75
C SER A 120 15.42 4.01 -6.62
N GLN A 121 16.62 3.52 -6.86
CA GLN A 121 17.74 3.71 -5.91
C GLN A 121 18.27 5.16 -5.87
N ARG A 122 17.77 6.08 -6.72
CA ARG A 122 18.35 7.44 -6.90
C ARG A 122 17.32 8.57 -6.86
N SER A 123 16.08 8.28 -7.18
CA SER A 123 15.04 9.31 -7.33
C SER A 123 13.66 8.68 -7.16
N LEU A 124 12.67 9.51 -6.84
CA LEU A 124 11.27 9.15 -6.96
C LEU A 124 10.91 8.73 -8.39
N PHE A 125 9.88 7.89 -8.55
CA PHE A 125 9.32 7.53 -9.86
C PHE A 125 8.40 8.61 -10.41
N ILE A 126 7.68 9.32 -9.55
CA ILE A 126 6.80 10.44 -9.87
C ILE A 126 7.24 11.69 -9.11
N SER A 127 6.85 12.87 -9.57
CA SER A 127 7.17 14.11 -8.86
C SER A 127 6.43 14.16 -7.51
N ARG A 128 6.96 15.03 -6.61
CA ARG A 128 6.32 15.23 -5.30
C ARG A 128 4.91 15.79 -5.45
N GLU A 129 4.70 16.73 -6.38
CA GLU A 129 3.39 17.30 -6.66
C GLU A 129 2.39 16.23 -7.11
N MET A 130 2.83 15.29 -7.92
CA MET A 130 2.01 14.17 -8.37
C MET A 130 1.74 13.18 -7.23
N PHE A 131 2.72 12.93 -6.36
CA PHE A 131 2.52 12.14 -5.16
C PHE A 131 1.48 12.79 -4.24
N ASP A 132 1.57 14.10 -4.03
CA ASP A 132 0.64 14.88 -3.20
C ASP A 132 -0.79 14.86 -3.74
N GLU A 133 -0.93 14.91 -5.06
CA GLU A 133 -2.23 14.89 -5.71
C GLU A 133 -2.90 13.51 -5.65
N PHE A 134 -2.17 12.46 -6.02
CA PHE A 134 -2.76 11.14 -6.26
C PHE A 134 -2.63 10.18 -5.08
N LEU A 135 -1.47 10.14 -4.42
CA LEU A 135 -1.14 9.08 -3.46
C LEU A 135 -1.27 9.52 -2.01
N LEU A 136 -0.88 10.75 -1.67
CA LEU A 136 -0.95 11.24 -0.31
C LEU A 136 -2.36 11.15 0.31
N PRO A 137 -3.46 11.52 -0.39
CA PRO A 137 -4.80 11.37 0.15
C PRO A 137 -5.18 9.92 0.45
N ALA A 138 -4.80 9.00 -0.43
CA ALA A 138 -5.04 7.57 -0.29
C ALA A 138 -4.36 7.00 0.96
N TYR A 139 -3.06 7.27 1.15
CA TYR A 139 -2.31 6.81 2.33
C TYR A 139 -2.80 7.46 3.62
N LYS A 140 -3.15 8.74 3.60
CA LYS A 140 -3.78 9.40 4.77
C LYS A 140 -5.06 8.68 5.19
N LYS A 141 -5.88 8.28 4.24
CA LYS A 141 -7.11 7.53 4.49
C LYS A 141 -6.81 6.14 5.04
N ILE A 142 -5.87 5.41 4.45
CA ILE A 142 -5.49 4.05 4.87
C ILE A 142 -4.88 4.08 6.28
N TYR A 143 -3.79 4.84 6.48
CA TYR A 143 -3.10 4.87 7.77
C TYR A 143 -3.94 5.51 8.88
N GLY A 144 -4.72 6.54 8.53
CA GLY A 144 -5.70 7.13 9.43
C GLY A 144 -6.75 6.13 9.91
N TYR A 145 -7.21 5.24 9.02
CA TYR A 145 -8.13 4.17 9.39
C TYR A 145 -7.51 3.20 10.41
N TRP A 146 -6.30 2.69 10.13
CA TRP A 146 -5.58 1.81 11.06
C TRP A 146 -5.39 2.45 12.43
N LYS A 147 -4.90 3.70 12.48
CA LYS A 147 -4.71 4.47 13.71
C LYS A 147 -6.01 4.67 14.49
N ALA A 148 -7.09 5.06 13.81
CA ALA A 148 -8.39 5.29 14.44
C ALA A 148 -9.00 4.02 15.07
N HIS A 149 -8.54 2.83 14.63
CA HIS A 149 -9.04 1.55 15.11
C HIS A 149 -8.04 0.78 15.98
N GLY A 150 -7.08 1.47 16.60
CA GLY A 150 -6.26 0.95 17.69
C GLY A 150 -4.87 0.47 17.29
N VAL A 151 -4.44 0.66 16.04
CA VAL A 151 -3.06 0.40 15.65
C VAL A 151 -2.17 1.55 16.11
N GLU A 152 -1.18 1.25 16.95
CA GLU A 152 -0.34 2.26 17.59
C GLU A 152 0.79 2.74 16.68
N VAL A 153 1.35 1.83 15.86
CA VAL A 153 2.56 2.10 15.08
C VAL A 153 2.35 1.78 13.60
N ILE A 154 2.57 2.77 12.74
CA ILE A 154 2.63 2.59 11.29
C ILE A 154 4.10 2.53 10.86
N ILE A 155 4.51 1.40 10.32
CA ILE A 155 5.84 1.16 9.76
C ILE A 155 5.69 1.12 8.24
N HIS A 156 6.25 2.12 7.56
CA HIS A 156 6.32 2.09 6.11
C HIS A 156 7.66 1.52 5.67
N HIS A 157 7.61 0.51 4.82
CA HIS A 157 8.80 -0.08 4.20
C HIS A 157 8.91 0.36 2.75
N SER A 158 10.10 0.85 2.42
CA SER A 158 10.49 1.12 1.04
C SER A 158 11.99 0.91 0.87
N ASP A 159 12.38 0.05 -0.07
CA ASP A 159 13.79 -0.17 -0.45
C ASP A 159 14.25 0.81 -1.55
N SER A 160 13.64 1.97 -1.62
CA SER A 160 13.85 2.97 -2.64
C SER A 160 14.30 4.33 -2.08
N TYR A 161 14.71 5.25 -2.97
CA TYR A 161 14.86 6.64 -2.63
C TYR A 161 13.48 7.26 -2.36
N ALA A 162 13.28 7.74 -1.15
CA ALA A 162 12.04 8.40 -0.72
C ALA A 162 12.30 9.58 0.24
N ALA A 163 13.56 10.06 0.34
CA ALA A 163 13.93 11.14 1.26
C ALA A 163 13.11 12.42 1.04
N ASP A 164 12.78 12.74 -0.21
CA ASP A 164 12.00 13.92 -0.55
C ASP A 164 10.54 13.84 -0.04
N LEU A 165 10.05 12.65 0.29
CA LEU A 165 8.70 12.40 0.80
C LEU A 165 8.63 12.29 2.33
N VAL A 166 9.72 12.56 3.07
CA VAL A 166 9.70 12.52 4.54
C VAL A 166 8.65 13.46 5.14
N PRO A 167 8.44 14.69 4.64
CA PRO A 167 7.35 15.54 5.13
C PRO A 167 5.97 14.92 4.93
N GLU A 168 5.70 14.29 3.78
CA GLU A 168 4.46 13.60 3.46
C GLU A 168 4.29 12.35 4.32
N MET A 169 5.37 11.60 4.60
CA MET A 169 5.34 10.48 5.54
C MET A 169 4.85 10.90 6.92
N ILE A 170 5.33 12.03 7.42
CA ILE A 170 4.88 12.61 8.70
C ILE A 170 3.40 12.99 8.61
N GLU A 171 2.98 13.62 7.52
CA GLU A 171 1.59 14.02 7.30
C GLU A 171 0.63 12.82 7.19
N MET A 172 1.07 11.72 6.60
CA MET A 172 0.34 10.45 6.53
C MET A 172 0.22 9.73 7.88
N GLY A 173 1.03 10.14 8.87
CA GLY A 173 1.05 9.50 10.19
C GLY A 173 1.93 8.25 10.26
N ILE A 174 2.95 8.14 9.42
CA ILE A 174 3.98 7.10 9.50
C ILE A 174 4.86 7.39 10.73
N ASP A 175 5.05 6.39 11.58
CA ASP A 175 5.88 6.48 12.78
C ASP A 175 7.31 5.98 12.54
N VAL A 176 7.46 5.02 11.64
CA VAL A 176 8.75 4.38 11.35
C VAL A 176 8.93 4.24 9.85
N PHE A 177 10.00 4.80 9.32
CA PHE A 177 10.46 4.52 7.95
C PHE A 177 11.52 3.42 7.98
N GLN A 178 11.20 2.26 7.44
CA GLN A 178 12.04 1.07 7.40
C GLN A 178 12.50 0.81 5.96
N GLY A 179 13.74 0.33 5.79
CA GLY A 179 14.34 0.12 4.48
C GLY A 179 15.05 1.36 3.93
N ALA A 180 15.32 2.37 4.76
CA ALA A 180 16.04 3.58 4.34
C ALA A 180 17.40 3.25 3.74
N VAL A 181 17.49 3.21 2.40
CA VAL A 181 18.74 2.95 1.67
C VAL A 181 19.70 4.12 1.82
N GLY A 182 21.00 3.87 1.69
CA GLY A 182 22.06 4.87 1.92
C GLY A 182 21.95 6.14 1.06
N THR A 183 21.25 6.06 -0.07
CA THR A 183 21.00 7.22 -0.95
C THR A 183 20.00 8.22 -0.39
N ASN A 184 19.16 7.82 0.57
CA ASN A 184 18.22 8.72 1.23
C ASN A 184 18.92 9.78 2.10
N ASN A 185 20.10 9.49 2.65
CA ASN A 185 20.89 10.43 3.44
C ASN A 185 20.08 11.17 4.53
N ILE A 186 19.21 10.46 5.22
CA ILE A 186 18.31 10.91 6.30
C ILE A 186 18.79 10.41 7.65
#